data_3e5d787236f3e2640e2ad47b47fb6e41
#
_entry.id   3e5d787236f3e2640e2ad47b47fb6e41
#
_cell.length_a   1.000
_cell.length_b   1.000
_cell.length_c   1.000
_cell.angle_alpha   90.00
_cell.angle_beta   90.00
_cell.angle_gamma   90.00
#
_symmetry.space_group_name_H-M   'P 1'
#
loop_
_entity.id
_entity.type
_entity.pdbx_description
1 polymer ?
#
loop_
_entity_poly.entity_id
_entity_poly.type
_entity_poly.pdbx_seq_one_letter_code
_entity_poly.pdbx_strand_id
1 'polypeptide(L)'
;MNKLDISDWQEFRISELFITEPSKNKLQVPTGASIARKDLVDGDIPRITVTNFNNGIVGYYKNIDSDNYRVFENFISVSFLGTIFYHPYKASLDMKVHCLKLKNKDLNKDIALFLISVIKKHISYFAYNDQLSSTVLPQLSILLPVKENKPDWVYMENYIKALYSKERESISAVANYVEIPSENRIDIGNWQRFHLYDNEMFDIDMGTKL
;
A
#
# COMPACT_ATOMS: atom_id res chain seq x y z
N MET A 1 3.70 9.85 -22.63
CA MET A 1 3.38 8.47 -22.23
C MET A 1 2.19 8.03 -23.09
N ASN A 2 2.33 7.02 -23.94
CA ASN A 2 1.19 6.51 -24.67
C ASN A 2 0.18 5.92 -23.67
N LYS A 3 -1.11 6.20 -23.92
CA LYS A 3 -2.18 5.66 -23.09
C LYS A 3 -2.14 4.14 -23.18
N LEU A 4 -2.23 3.45 -22.02
CA LEU A 4 -2.26 1.99 -21.98
C LEU A 4 -3.54 1.51 -22.69
N ASP A 5 -3.38 0.60 -23.66
CA ASP A 5 -4.51 -0.07 -24.31
C ASP A 5 -5.04 -1.14 -23.36
N ILE A 6 -6.32 -1.03 -23.03
CA ILE A 6 -7.04 -1.93 -22.12
C ILE A 6 -8.26 -2.56 -22.77
N SER A 7 -8.34 -2.50 -24.12
CA SER A 7 -9.51 -2.99 -24.89
C SER A 7 -9.78 -4.49 -24.69
N ASP A 8 -8.70 -5.27 -24.52
CA ASP A 8 -8.76 -6.73 -24.34
C ASP A 8 -8.77 -7.18 -22.87
N TRP A 9 -8.85 -6.22 -21.94
CA TRP A 9 -8.90 -6.56 -20.53
C TRP A 9 -10.30 -7.02 -20.11
N GLN A 10 -10.38 -7.87 -19.08
CA GLN A 10 -11.65 -8.37 -18.57
C GLN A 10 -11.85 -7.99 -17.10
N GLU A 11 -13.10 -7.91 -16.69
CA GLU A 11 -13.48 -7.64 -15.31
C GLU A 11 -13.44 -8.93 -14.47
N PHE A 12 -12.85 -8.80 -13.28
CA PHE A 12 -12.84 -9.85 -12.27
C PHE A 12 -13.32 -9.26 -10.94
N ARG A 13 -14.20 -9.97 -10.27
CA ARG A 13 -14.58 -9.59 -8.91
C ARG A 13 -13.42 -9.89 -7.94
N ILE A 14 -13.28 -9.07 -6.92
CA ILE A 14 -12.31 -9.33 -5.83
C ILE A 14 -12.54 -10.73 -5.24
N SER A 15 -13.80 -11.14 -5.06
CA SER A 15 -14.14 -12.49 -4.57
C SER A 15 -13.71 -13.64 -5.47
N GLU A 16 -13.46 -13.42 -6.75
CA GLU A 16 -12.96 -14.45 -7.67
C GLU A 16 -11.46 -14.68 -7.50
N LEU A 17 -10.72 -13.62 -7.23
CA LEU A 17 -9.26 -13.59 -7.18
C LEU A 17 -8.71 -13.85 -5.77
N PHE A 18 -9.35 -13.28 -4.75
CA PHE A 18 -8.84 -13.26 -3.39
C PHE A 18 -9.65 -14.17 -2.45
N ILE A 19 -9.01 -14.61 -1.39
CA ILE A 19 -9.63 -15.43 -0.35
C ILE A 19 -10.77 -14.66 0.29
N THR A 20 -11.90 -15.33 0.44
CA THR A 20 -13.09 -14.82 1.12
C THR A 20 -13.61 -15.84 2.14
N GLU A 21 -14.34 -15.35 3.13
CA GLU A 21 -14.94 -16.11 4.20
C GLU A 21 -16.46 -15.90 4.20
N PRO A 22 -17.26 -16.90 4.62
CA PRO A 22 -18.69 -16.70 4.84
C PRO A 22 -18.94 -15.67 5.96
N SER A 23 -19.91 -14.80 5.74
CA SER A 23 -20.41 -13.85 6.76
C SER A 23 -21.91 -13.73 6.65
N LYS A 24 -22.65 -14.42 7.49
CA LYS A 24 -24.11 -14.55 7.40
C LYS A 24 -24.50 -15.00 5.97
N ASN A 25 -25.19 -14.17 5.21
CA ASN A 25 -25.64 -14.47 3.83
C ASN A 25 -24.74 -13.83 2.76
N LYS A 26 -23.53 -13.38 3.10
CA LYS A 26 -22.61 -12.69 2.20
C LYS A 26 -21.21 -13.28 2.29
N LEU A 27 -20.39 -12.97 1.31
CA LEU A 27 -18.94 -13.17 1.37
C LEU A 27 -18.29 -11.93 1.98
N GLN A 28 -17.25 -12.13 2.76
CA GLN A 28 -16.36 -11.08 3.24
C GLN A 28 -14.91 -11.42 2.97
N VAL A 29 -14.06 -10.42 2.80
CA VAL A 29 -12.60 -10.62 2.88
C VAL A 29 -12.20 -10.73 4.34
N PRO A 30 -11.16 -11.52 4.69
CA PRO A 30 -10.64 -11.60 6.04
C PRO A 30 -10.26 -10.22 6.59
N THR A 31 -10.51 -9.98 7.86
CA THR A 31 -10.13 -8.77 8.59
C THR A 31 -9.29 -9.11 9.80
N GLY A 32 -8.64 -8.13 10.38
CA GLY A 32 -7.99 -8.26 11.66
C GLY A 32 -8.97 -8.18 12.83
N ALA A 33 -8.42 -8.04 14.02
CA ALA A 33 -9.15 -7.94 15.28
C ALA A 33 -8.81 -6.66 16.05
N SER A 34 -9.77 -6.17 16.83
CA SER A 34 -9.53 -5.13 17.82
C SER A 34 -8.83 -5.74 19.02
N ILE A 35 -7.61 -5.34 19.30
CA ILE A 35 -6.83 -5.75 20.47
C ILE A 35 -6.54 -4.52 21.31
N ALA A 36 -6.86 -4.57 22.59
CA ALA A 36 -6.56 -3.47 23.48
C ALA A 36 -5.04 -3.29 23.66
N ARG A 37 -4.58 -2.04 23.69
CA ARG A 37 -3.14 -1.75 23.77
C ARG A 37 -2.44 -2.42 24.96
N LYS A 38 -3.13 -2.57 26.09
CA LYS A 38 -2.62 -3.24 27.29
C LYS A 38 -2.32 -4.73 27.11
N ASP A 39 -2.95 -5.35 26.09
CA ASP A 39 -2.81 -6.78 25.76
C ASP A 39 -1.75 -7.01 24.67
N LEU A 40 -1.21 -5.93 24.10
CA LEU A 40 -0.13 -5.97 23.12
C LEU A 40 1.23 -6.00 23.85
N VAL A 41 2.01 -7.05 23.64
CA VAL A 41 3.36 -7.22 24.17
C VAL A 41 4.36 -7.05 23.03
N ASP A 42 5.41 -6.27 23.23
CA ASP A 42 6.45 -6.01 22.23
C ASP A 42 7.06 -7.32 21.70
N GLY A 43 7.30 -7.39 20.40
CA GLY A 43 7.77 -8.59 19.70
C GLY A 43 8.15 -8.30 18.25
N ASP A 44 8.01 -9.32 17.37
CA ASP A 44 8.55 -9.28 16.01
C ASP A 44 7.49 -9.18 14.91
N ILE A 45 6.20 -9.35 15.24
CA ILE A 45 5.12 -9.33 14.25
C ILE A 45 4.61 -7.90 14.09
N PRO A 46 4.78 -7.28 12.92
CA PRO A 46 4.23 -5.96 12.64
C PRO A 46 2.70 -5.96 12.74
N ARG A 47 2.14 -4.91 13.33
CA ARG A 47 0.71 -4.69 13.38
C ARG A 47 0.32 -3.58 12.41
N ILE A 48 -0.58 -3.91 11.50
CA ILE A 48 -1.08 -3.01 10.46
C ILE A 48 -2.39 -2.38 10.91
N THR A 49 -2.47 -1.06 10.81
CA THR A 49 -3.67 -0.28 11.14
C THR A 49 -4.04 0.69 10.01
N VAL A 50 -5.01 1.53 10.26
CA VAL A 50 -5.53 2.52 9.32
C VAL A 50 -4.64 3.78 9.33
N THR A 51 -3.40 3.65 8.94
CA THR A 51 -2.48 4.79 8.79
C THR A 51 -1.84 4.79 7.41
N ASN A 52 -1.49 5.98 6.91
CA ASN A 52 -0.77 6.16 5.65
C ASN A 52 0.76 6.08 5.80
N PHE A 53 1.25 6.09 7.04
CA PHE A 53 2.68 6.08 7.33
C PHE A 53 3.20 4.66 7.48
N ASN A 54 4.48 4.47 7.18
CA ASN A 54 5.22 3.23 7.41
C ASN A 54 4.48 1.97 6.94
N ASN A 55 3.88 1.98 5.75
CA ASN A 55 3.06 0.90 5.20
C ASN A 55 1.96 0.41 6.15
N GLY A 56 1.40 1.30 6.96
CA GLY A 56 0.37 0.95 7.94
C GLY A 56 0.88 0.37 9.26
N ILE A 57 2.19 0.17 9.43
CA ILE A 57 2.79 -0.43 10.62
C ILE A 57 2.84 0.58 11.77
N VAL A 58 2.21 0.23 12.90
CA VAL A 58 2.20 1.05 14.12
C VAL A 58 3.12 0.51 15.23
N GLY A 59 3.65 -0.68 15.08
CA GLY A 59 4.54 -1.33 16.04
C GLY A 59 4.72 -2.80 15.74
N TYR A 60 5.54 -3.47 16.55
CA TYR A 60 5.86 -4.88 16.44
C TYR A 60 5.48 -5.57 17.75
N TYR A 61 4.73 -6.67 17.67
CA TYR A 61 4.17 -7.33 18.85
C TYR A 61 4.35 -8.85 18.78
N LYS A 62 4.23 -9.51 19.92
CA LYS A 62 4.19 -10.96 19.98
C LYS A 62 2.89 -11.50 19.41
N ASN A 63 2.93 -12.74 18.95
CA ASN A 63 1.71 -13.47 18.63
C ASN A 63 0.85 -13.61 19.90
N ILE A 64 -0.45 -13.39 19.75
CA ILE A 64 -1.42 -13.54 20.83
C ILE A 64 -2.18 -14.85 20.58
N ASP A 65 -2.19 -15.75 21.54
CA ASP A 65 -2.98 -16.97 21.51
C ASP A 65 -4.45 -16.63 21.83
N SER A 66 -5.18 -16.28 20.77
CA SER A 66 -6.60 -15.91 20.84
C SER A 66 -7.25 -16.16 19.50
N ASP A 67 -8.44 -16.74 19.51
CA ASP A 67 -9.23 -17.04 18.30
C ASP A 67 -9.52 -15.79 17.45
N ASN A 68 -9.51 -14.64 18.07
CA ASN A 68 -9.75 -13.36 17.39
C ASN A 68 -8.47 -12.71 16.82
N TYR A 69 -7.27 -13.12 17.27
CA TYR A 69 -6.02 -12.59 16.77
C TYR A 69 -5.62 -13.30 15.48
N ARG A 70 -5.45 -12.52 14.42
CA ARG A 70 -5.19 -13.08 13.08
C ARG A 70 -3.89 -12.51 12.51
N VAL A 71 -3.03 -13.42 12.06
CA VAL A 71 -1.78 -13.11 11.35
C VAL A 71 -1.89 -13.63 9.93
N PHE A 72 -1.56 -12.79 8.98
CA PHE A 72 -1.55 -13.09 7.56
C PHE A 72 -0.13 -12.96 7.01
N GLU A 73 0.16 -13.65 5.92
CA GLU A 73 1.44 -13.60 5.23
C GLU A 73 1.21 -13.48 3.73
N ASN A 74 2.05 -12.68 3.07
CA ASN A 74 2.01 -12.45 1.63
C ASN A 74 0.64 -11.99 1.14
N PHE A 75 0.25 -10.77 1.47
CA PHE A 75 -1.06 -10.20 1.19
C PHE A 75 -0.99 -8.70 0.89
N ILE A 76 -2.07 -8.17 0.35
CA ILE A 76 -2.33 -6.73 0.23
C ILE A 76 -3.32 -6.34 1.35
N SER A 77 -2.96 -5.34 2.17
CA SER A 77 -3.89 -4.74 3.12
C SER A 77 -4.70 -3.64 2.46
N VAL A 78 -5.99 -3.56 2.79
CA VAL A 78 -6.88 -2.46 2.40
C VAL A 78 -7.60 -1.97 3.64
N SER A 79 -7.38 -0.71 4.03
CA SER A 79 -8.12 -0.15 5.17
C SER A 79 -9.52 0.33 4.76
N PHE A 80 -10.39 0.50 5.72
CA PHE A 80 -11.74 1.03 5.50
C PHE A 80 -11.76 2.48 4.96
N LEU A 81 -10.63 3.20 5.06
CA LEU A 81 -10.43 4.53 4.47
C LEU A 81 -9.69 4.50 3.13
N GLY A 82 -9.46 3.31 2.55
CA GLY A 82 -8.85 3.17 1.23
C GLY A 82 -7.32 3.25 1.21
N THR A 83 -6.62 3.18 2.36
CA THR A 83 -5.17 2.96 2.33
C THR A 83 -4.88 1.53 1.91
N ILE A 84 -3.86 1.34 1.07
CA ILE A 84 -3.55 0.04 0.48
C ILE A 84 -2.05 -0.17 0.40
N PHE A 85 -1.57 -1.34 0.91
CA PHE A 85 -0.15 -1.69 0.95
C PHE A 85 0.08 -3.18 0.73
N TYR A 86 1.26 -3.54 0.20
CA TYR A 86 1.70 -4.93 0.07
C TYR A 86 2.61 -5.32 1.24
N HIS A 87 2.34 -6.50 1.82
CA HIS A 87 3.10 -7.08 2.91
C HIS A 87 3.58 -8.48 2.52
N PRO A 88 4.87 -8.64 2.12
CA PRO A 88 5.43 -9.96 1.80
C PRO A 88 5.71 -10.83 3.04
N TYR A 89 5.64 -10.25 4.22
CA TYR A 89 5.95 -10.84 5.52
C TYR A 89 4.67 -11.12 6.33
N LYS A 90 4.84 -11.83 7.45
CA LYS A 90 3.77 -12.03 8.44
C LYS A 90 3.43 -10.73 9.16
N ALA A 91 2.14 -10.42 9.22
CA ALA A 91 1.64 -9.25 9.95
C ALA A 91 0.27 -9.51 10.56
N SER A 92 0.00 -8.91 11.72
CA SER A 92 -1.33 -8.88 12.31
C SER A 92 -2.08 -7.63 11.84
N LEU A 93 -3.40 -7.74 11.73
CA LEU A 93 -4.24 -6.64 11.26
C LEU A 93 -5.16 -6.11 12.36
N ASP A 94 -5.43 -4.82 12.32
CA ASP A 94 -6.52 -4.20 13.06
C ASP A 94 -7.88 -4.56 12.43
N MET A 95 -8.96 -4.48 13.20
CA MET A 95 -10.32 -4.84 12.78
C MET A 95 -10.82 -4.06 11.54
N LYS A 96 -10.27 -2.87 11.29
CA LYS A 96 -10.63 -2.00 10.16
C LYS A 96 -9.68 -2.13 8.97
N VAL A 97 -8.88 -3.17 8.95
CA VAL A 97 -7.97 -3.50 7.84
C VAL A 97 -8.34 -4.85 7.27
N HIS A 98 -8.57 -4.89 5.96
CA HIS A 98 -8.94 -6.05 5.18
C HIS A 98 -7.70 -6.71 4.59
N CYS A 99 -7.72 -8.04 4.51
CA CYS A 99 -6.67 -8.86 3.91
C CYS A 99 -7.08 -9.32 2.52
N LEU A 100 -6.32 -8.95 1.50
CA LEU A 100 -6.45 -9.48 0.15
C LEU A 100 -5.28 -10.42 -0.13
N LYS A 101 -5.50 -11.72 0.03
CA LYS A 101 -4.56 -12.79 -0.31
C LYS A 101 -5.10 -13.54 -1.53
N LEU A 102 -4.29 -13.73 -2.57
CA LEU A 102 -4.70 -14.48 -3.76
C LEU A 102 -5.03 -15.93 -3.41
N LYS A 103 -6.01 -16.52 -4.11
CA LYS A 103 -6.47 -17.91 -3.86
C LYS A 103 -5.47 -18.97 -4.33
N ASN A 104 -4.94 -18.81 -5.54
CA ASN A 104 -4.25 -19.87 -6.26
C ASN A 104 -2.83 -19.47 -6.70
N LYS A 105 -2.29 -18.39 -6.15
CA LYS A 105 -0.99 -17.86 -6.51
C LYS A 105 -0.42 -17.02 -5.37
N ASP A 106 0.88 -17.12 -5.17
CA ASP A 106 1.58 -16.20 -4.30
C ASP A 106 1.80 -14.86 -4.99
N LEU A 107 1.67 -13.78 -4.22
CA LEU A 107 2.03 -12.46 -4.67
C LEU A 107 3.56 -12.32 -4.70
N ASN A 108 4.07 -11.73 -5.77
CA ASN A 108 5.37 -11.07 -5.74
C ASN A 108 5.16 -9.55 -5.73
N LYS A 109 6.23 -8.80 -5.51
CA LYS A 109 6.18 -7.34 -5.40
C LYS A 109 5.57 -6.69 -6.65
N ASP A 110 5.92 -7.16 -7.84
CA ASP A 110 5.51 -6.53 -9.08
C ASP A 110 4.02 -6.76 -9.36
N ILE A 111 3.54 -8.00 -9.19
CA ILE A 111 2.11 -8.32 -9.28
C ILE A 111 1.32 -7.54 -8.22
N ALA A 112 1.82 -7.48 -6.98
CA ALA A 112 1.16 -6.73 -5.92
C ALA A 112 1.02 -5.24 -6.26
N LEU A 113 2.07 -4.60 -6.77
CA LEU A 113 2.04 -3.19 -7.18
C LEU A 113 1.07 -2.94 -8.34
N PHE A 114 1.01 -3.85 -9.31
CA PHE A 114 0.04 -3.77 -10.38
C PHE A 114 -1.39 -3.82 -9.83
N LEU A 115 -1.71 -4.83 -9.01
CA LEU A 115 -3.03 -4.98 -8.39
C LEU A 115 -3.39 -3.79 -7.50
N ILE A 116 -2.45 -3.30 -6.69
CA ILE A 116 -2.64 -2.10 -5.85
C ILE A 116 -3.05 -0.90 -6.70
N SER A 117 -2.38 -0.66 -7.83
CA SER A 117 -2.68 0.48 -8.69
C SER A 117 -4.10 0.41 -9.27
N VAL A 118 -4.52 -0.78 -9.68
CA VAL A 118 -5.87 -1.02 -10.21
C VAL A 118 -6.93 -0.93 -9.11
N ILE A 119 -6.73 -1.61 -7.98
CA ILE A 119 -7.68 -1.61 -6.85
C ILE A 119 -7.83 -0.19 -6.30
N LYS A 120 -6.73 0.54 -6.12
CA LYS A 120 -6.76 1.91 -5.59
C LYS A 120 -7.66 2.84 -6.39
N LYS A 121 -7.71 2.68 -7.70
CA LYS A 121 -8.61 3.46 -8.57
C LYS A 121 -10.09 3.23 -8.21
N HIS A 122 -10.47 2.02 -7.84
CA HIS A 122 -11.86 1.68 -7.49
C HIS A 122 -12.22 2.04 -6.05
N ILE A 123 -11.25 2.03 -5.13
CA ILE A 123 -11.51 2.33 -3.72
C ILE A 123 -11.29 3.80 -3.34
N SER A 124 -10.73 4.62 -4.24
CA SER A 124 -10.46 6.05 -3.98
C SER A 124 -11.70 6.89 -3.69
N TYR A 125 -12.89 6.40 -4.04
CA TYR A 125 -14.17 7.07 -3.77
C TYR A 125 -14.68 6.84 -2.34
N PHE A 126 -14.16 5.82 -1.64
CA PHE A 126 -14.55 5.55 -0.27
C PHE A 126 -13.86 6.54 0.67
N ALA A 127 -14.66 7.29 1.40
CA ALA A 127 -14.25 8.32 2.34
C ALA A 127 -14.91 8.09 3.71
N TYR A 128 -14.77 9.04 4.60
CA TYR A 128 -15.27 8.95 5.97
C TYR A 128 -16.77 8.63 6.09
N ASN A 129 -17.58 9.09 5.14
CA ASN A 129 -19.04 8.90 5.15
C ASN A 129 -19.48 7.60 4.48
N ASP A 130 -18.60 6.98 3.67
CA ASP A 130 -18.90 5.76 2.92
C ASP A 130 -17.72 4.78 3.09
N GLN A 131 -17.68 4.15 4.25
CA GLN A 131 -16.56 3.29 4.64
C GLN A 131 -16.56 1.97 3.86
N LEU A 132 -15.41 1.63 3.29
CA LEU A 132 -15.21 0.36 2.63
C LEU A 132 -15.32 -0.80 3.64
N SER A 133 -16.37 -1.62 3.50
CA SER A 133 -16.58 -2.76 4.40
C SER A 133 -16.01 -4.06 3.85
N SER A 134 -15.75 -5.02 4.75
CA SER A 134 -15.29 -6.37 4.38
C SER A 134 -16.25 -7.13 3.48
N THR A 135 -17.54 -6.78 3.48
CA THR A 135 -18.59 -7.40 2.65
C THR A 135 -18.84 -6.67 1.34
N VAL A 136 -18.45 -5.40 1.23
CA VAL A 136 -18.51 -4.62 -0.02
C VAL A 136 -17.30 -4.95 -0.91
N LEU A 137 -16.12 -5.01 -0.32
CA LEU A 137 -14.87 -5.24 -1.06
C LEU A 137 -14.90 -6.49 -1.98
N PRO A 138 -15.45 -7.65 -1.59
CA PRO A 138 -15.58 -8.81 -2.46
C PRO A 138 -16.43 -8.60 -3.70
N GLN A 139 -17.36 -7.63 -3.67
CA GLN A 139 -18.28 -7.33 -4.76
C GLN A 139 -17.68 -6.41 -5.83
N LEU A 140 -16.61 -5.71 -5.49
CA LEU A 140 -15.95 -4.80 -6.44
C LEU A 140 -15.33 -5.59 -7.59
N SER A 141 -15.52 -5.10 -8.81
CA SER A 141 -14.85 -5.60 -10.00
C SER A 141 -13.64 -4.75 -10.34
N ILE A 142 -12.57 -5.40 -10.77
CA ILE A 142 -11.36 -4.76 -11.28
C ILE A 142 -11.07 -5.26 -12.70
N LEU A 143 -10.55 -4.38 -13.54
CA LEU A 143 -10.22 -4.68 -14.93
C LEU A 143 -8.75 -5.14 -14.98
N LEU A 144 -8.49 -6.35 -15.50
CA LEU A 144 -7.17 -6.96 -15.58
C LEU A 144 -6.85 -7.47 -17.00
N PRO A 145 -5.57 -7.46 -17.41
CA PRO A 145 -5.13 -8.12 -18.61
C PRO A 145 -5.37 -9.62 -18.51
N VAL A 146 -5.74 -10.24 -19.63
CA VAL A 146 -6.10 -11.65 -19.68
C VAL A 146 -5.29 -12.42 -20.70
N LYS A 147 -5.06 -13.68 -20.38
CA LYS A 147 -4.57 -14.71 -21.26
C LYS A 147 -5.42 -15.96 -21.05
N GLU A 148 -6.01 -16.52 -22.11
CA GLU A 148 -6.88 -17.69 -22.03
C GLU A 148 -8.02 -17.53 -21.01
N ASN A 149 -8.68 -16.36 -21.01
CA ASN A 149 -9.76 -15.97 -20.08
C ASN A 149 -9.39 -16.01 -18.59
N LYS A 150 -8.09 -15.93 -18.26
CA LYS A 150 -7.57 -15.84 -16.88
C LYS A 150 -6.70 -14.61 -16.77
N PRO A 151 -6.50 -14.06 -15.54
CA PRO A 151 -5.58 -12.96 -15.34
C PRO A 151 -4.17 -13.28 -15.84
N ASP A 152 -3.61 -12.43 -16.69
CA ASP A 152 -2.24 -12.58 -17.20
C ASP A 152 -1.24 -12.01 -16.18
N TRP A 153 -0.87 -12.85 -15.23
CA TRP A 153 0.10 -12.50 -14.18
C TRP A 153 1.48 -12.16 -14.73
N VAL A 154 1.87 -12.80 -15.85
CA VAL A 154 3.17 -12.56 -16.49
C VAL A 154 3.20 -11.18 -17.12
N TYR A 155 2.11 -10.78 -17.77
CA TYR A 155 1.97 -9.42 -18.30
C TYR A 155 2.07 -8.39 -17.18
N MET A 156 1.33 -8.56 -16.07
CA MET A 156 1.33 -7.62 -14.95
C MET A 156 2.73 -7.43 -14.36
N GLU A 157 3.44 -8.55 -14.14
CA GLU A 157 4.81 -8.54 -13.62
C GLU A 157 5.78 -7.83 -14.59
N ASN A 158 5.75 -8.18 -15.87
CA ASN A 158 6.60 -7.59 -16.89
C ASN A 158 6.31 -6.11 -17.11
N TYR A 159 5.06 -5.70 -17.00
CA TYR A 159 4.65 -4.29 -17.11
C TYR A 159 5.32 -3.45 -16.00
N ILE A 160 5.28 -3.90 -14.76
CA ILE A 160 5.91 -3.19 -13.64
C ILE A 160 7.43 -3.17 -13.80
N LYS A 161 8.05 -4.29 -14.20
CA LYS A 161 9.50 -4.34 -14.47
C LYS A 161 9.91 -3.35 -15.56
N ALA A 162 9.11 -3.26 -16.63
CA ALA A 162 9.37 -2.30 -17.71
C ALA A 162 9.26 -0.84 -17.25
N LEU A 163 8.31 -0.53 -16.35
CA LEU A 163 8.22 0.81 -15.76
C LEU A 163 9.47 1.16 -14.95
N TYR A 164 9.97 0.24 -14.12
CA TYR A 164 11.20 0.45 -13.35
C TYR A 164 12.44 0.63 -14.25
N SER A 165 12.52 -0.12 -15.35
CA SER A 165 13.63 0.04 -16.31
C SER A 165 13.63 1.43 -16.93
N LYS A 166 12.46 1.91 -17.38
CA LYS A 166 12.31 3.28 -17.92
C LYS A 166 12.65 4.37 -16.89
N GLU A 167 12.24 4.19 -15.65
CA GLU A 167 12.56 5.12 -14.57
C GLU A 167 14.07 5.19 -14.34
N ARG A 168 14.74 4.04 -14.26
CA ARG A 168 16.20 3.96 -14.12
C ARG A 168 16.93 4.63 -15.28
N GLU A 169 16.50 4.39 -16.52
CA GLU A 169 17.06 5.05 -17.70
C GLU A 169 16.92 6.57 -17.61
N SER A 170 15.73 7.04 -17.20
CA SER A 170 15.46 8.46 -17.03
C SER A 170 16.34 9.09 -15.93
N ILE A 171 16.49 8.42 -14.79
CA ILE A 171 17.37 8.87 -13.70
C ILE A 171 18.82 8.91 -14.16
N SER A 172 19.28 7.87 -14.87
CA SER A 172 20.65 7.81 -15.41
C SER A 172 20.90 8.91 -16.43
N ALA A 173 19.93 9.20 -17.29
CA ALA A 173 20.03 10.33 -18.23
C ALA A 173 20.16 11.67 -17.51
N VAL A 174 19.35 11.90 -16.45
CA VAL A 174 19.45 13.13 -15.65
C VAL A 174 20.78 13.20 -14.90
N ALA A 175 21.25 12.09 -14.32
CA ALA A 175 22.53 12.03 -13.62
C ALA A 175 23.71 12.38 -14.54
N ASN A 176 23.65 11.96 -15.81
CA ASN A 176 24.65 12.30 -16.80
C ASN A 176 24.58 13.77 -17.28
N TYR A 177 23.40 14.43 -17.11
CA TYR A 177 23.24 15.86 -17.44
C TYR A 177 23.67 16.78 -16.28
N VAL A 178 23.68 16.27 -15.05
CA VAL A 178 24.09 17.06 -13.86
C VAL A 178 25.56 16.71 -13.53
N GLU A 179 26.49 16.88 -14.46
CA GLU A 179 27.85 17.25 -14.08
C GLU A 179 27.81 18.72 -13.67
N ILE A 180 27.55 18.99 -12.40
CA ILE A 180 27.84 20.29 -11.80
C ILE A 180 29.37 20.41 -11.88
N PRO A 181 29.93 21.33 -12.71
CA PRO A 181 31.35 21.57 -12.74
C PRO A 181 31.84 21.76 -11.31
N SER A 182 33.01 21.20 -10.97
CA SER A 182 33.56 21.29 -9.60
C SER A 182 33.65 22.72 -9.09
N GLU A 183 33.84 23.67 -9.99
CA GLU A 183 33.84 25.10 -9.76
C GLU A 183 32.47 25.73 -9.34
N ASN A 184 31.36 25.04 -9.65
CA ASN A 184 30.00 25.46 -9.27
C ASN A 184 29.43 24.67 -8.07
N ARG A 185 30.22 23.83 -7.45
CA ARG A 185 29.81 23.19 -6.20
C ARG A 185 29.83 24.22 -5.08
N ILE A 186 28.67 24.42 -4.44
CA ILE A 186 28.59 25.27 -3.25
C ILE A 186 29.45 24.60 -2.18
N ASP A 187 30.48 25.30 -1.72
CA ASP A 187 31.29 24.85 -0.58
C ASP A 187 30.46 25.01 0.71
N ILE A 188 30.04 23.90 1.26
CA ILE A 188 29.27 23.84 2.52
C ILE A 188 30.17 23.57 3.73
N GLY A 189 31.50 23.52 3.56
CA GLY A 189 32.45 23.19 4.64
C GLY A 189 32.37 24.13 5.84
N ASN A 190 31.99 25.37 5.59
CA ASN A 190 31.83 26.40 6.62
C ASN A 190 30.37 26.70 7.00
N TRP A 191 29.41 25.86 6.53
CA TRP A 191 28.02 26.09 6.89
C TRP A 191 27.75 25.72 8.34
N GLN A 192 27.05 26.59 9.04
CA GLN A 192 26.60 26.36 10.41
C GLN A 192 25.15 25.85 10.40
N ARG A 193 24.83 24.99 11.36
CA ARG A 193 23.46 24.53 11.59
C ARG A 193 22.78 25.49 12.56
N PHE A 194 21.60 25.97 12.18
CA PHE A 194 20.75 26.79 13.02
C PHE A 194 19.45 26.04 13.34
N HIS A 195 18.90 26.29 14.50
CA HIS A 195 17.57 25.81 14.83
C HIS A 195 16.51 26.65 14.12
N LEU A 196 15.43 25.99 13.66
CA LEU A 196 14.30 26.68 13.00
C LEU A 196 13.62 27.71 13.92
N TYR A 197 13.79 27.58 15.23
CA TYR A 197 13.28 28.53 16.24
C TYR A 197 14.32 29.53 16.72
N ASP A 198 15.35 29.75 15.95
CA ASP A 198 16.34 30.81 16.23
C ASP A 198 15.73 32.16 15.84
N ASN A 199 15.32 32.92 16.85
CA ASN A 199 14.63 34.20 16.68
C ASN A 199 15.48 35.29 16.01
N GLU A 200 16.80 35.10 15.90
CA GLU A 200 17.66 36.02 15.16
C GLU A 200 17.66 35.75 13.65
N MET A 201 17.28 34.55 13.23
CA MET A 201 17.30 34.13 11.83
C MET A 201 15.90 34.00 11.22
N PHE A 202 14.89 33.65 12.03
CA PHE A 202 13.55 33.37 11.55
C PHE A 202 12.49 34.02 12.44
N ASP A 203 11.60 34.80 11.83
CA ASP A 203 10.37 35.26 12.48
C ASP A 203 9.26 34.24 12.17
N ILE A 204 8.95 33.41 13.18
CA ILE A 204 7.92 32.35 13.05
C ILE A 204 6.66 32.83 13.77
N ASP A 205 5.72 33.34 13.01
CA ASP A 205 4.40 33.70 13.51
C ASP A 205 3.45 32.50 13.45
N MET A 206 2.90 32.11 14.57
CA MET A 206 1.81 31.13 14.64
C MET A 206 0.52 31.84 14.23
N GLY A 207 0.11 31.61 12.97
CA GLY A 207 -1.12 32.16 12.43
C GLY A 207 -2.28 32.04 13.41
N THR A 208 -2.97 33.16 13.67
CA THR A 208 -4.20 33.22 14.47
C THR A 208 -5.25 32.29 13.86
N LYS A 209 -5.80 31.37 14.67
CA LYS A 209 -7.01 30.64 14.30
C LYS A 209 -8.13 31.64 14.02
N LEU A 210 -8.60 31.66 12.78
CA LEU A 210 -9.87 32.28 12.41
C LEU A 210 -11.01 31.45 12.93
#